data_b4f5d25b36ad6ec28d89230f21b56397
#
_entry.id   b4f5d25b36ad6ec28d89230f21b56397
#
_cell.length_a   1.000
_cell.length_b   1.000
_cell.length_c   1.000
_cell.angle_alpha   90.00
_cell.angle_beta   90.00
_cell.angle_gamma   90.00
#
_symmetry.space_group_name_H-M   'P 1'
#
loop_
_entity.id
_entity.type
_entity.pdbx_description
1 polymer ?
#
loop_
_entity_poly.entity_id
_entity_poly.type
_entity_poly.pdbx_seq_one_letter_code
_entity_poly.pdbx_strand_id
1 'polypeptide(L)'
;AGMSPDEGLWNGQGTFMRFTRKSQSLNTLKSNNTGEDISKELRSFNINEMKNQRNLLPDYVDVTPPYSMGLHRDRELMNTTHQLTTHNLFKLKNGGDVKVSLTYQHHAEEAYKETESVYYEDGQKEWVVSDAEEGKFTQNTLMATFSTERNESTYNLSERFSVNMDWTERDISLSGQEDNIQDLYGGSKKLVNDLYLLKRNNNQFYNLSSYTVFHSNPQNIRVQSIDR
;
A
#
# COMPACT_ATOMS: atom_id res chain seq x y z
N ALA A 1 -14.75 -18.09 -3.38
CA ALA A 1 -13.32 -18.34 -3.35
C ALA A 1 -13.07 -19.75 -3.86
N GLY A 2 -12.54 -19.86 -5.07
CA GLY A 2 -12.01 -21.12 -5.57
C GLY A 2 -10.61 -21.28 -4.99
N MET A 3 -10.51 -21.84 -3.78
CA MET A 3 -9.21 -22.20 -3.25
C MET A 3 -8.86 -23.59 -3.74
N SER A 4 -7.58 -23.76 -4.09
CA SER A 4 -7.02 -25.10 -4.22
C SER A 4 -7.28 -25.85 -2.90
N PRO A 5 -7.79 -27.10 -2.93
CA PRO A 5 -8.04 -27.86 -1.72
C PRO A 5 -6.81 -28.11 -0.85
N ASP A 6 -5.62 -27.83 -1.38
CA ASP A 6 -4.33 -28.12 -0.74
C ASP A 6 -3.74 -26.92 0.03
N GLU A 7 -4.32 -25.73 -0.07
CA GLU A 7 -3.85 -24.55 0.66
C GLU A 7 -4.76 -24.23 1.85
N GLY A 8 -4.23 -24.37 3.05
CA GLY A 8 -4.94 -24.02 4.27
C GLY A 8 -5.21 -22.52 4.36
N LEU A 9 -6.43 -22.15 4.77
CA LEU A 9 -6.80 -20.76 5.05
C LEU A 9 -6.24 -20.34 6.40
N TRP A 10 -5.64 -19.14 6.46
CA TRP A 10 -5.24 -18.54 7.73
C TRP A 10 -5.60 -17.06 7.78
N ASN A 11 -5.93 -16.61 8.99
CA ASN A 11 -6.05 -15.21 9.36
C ASN A 11 -5.56 -15.07 10.81
N GLY A 12 -4.45 -14.42 10.99
CA GLY A 12 -3.78 -14.28 12.29
C GLY A 12 -3.36 -12.85 12.57
N GLN A 13 -3.58 -12.42 13.82
CA GLN A 13 -3.13 -11.12 14.30
C GLN A 13 -2.49 -11.27 15.68
N GLY A 14 -1.33 -10.66 15.85
CA GLY A 14 -0.65 -10.54 17.14
C GLY A 14 -0.38 -9.08 17.45
N THR A 15 -0.67 -8.65 18.68
CA THR A 15 -0.38 -7.29 19.14
C THR A 15 0.41 -7.35 20.45
N PHE A 16 1.55 -6.67 20.47
CA PHE A 16 2.38 -6.51 21.66
C PHE A 16 2.44 -5.04 22.06
N MET A 17 2.12 -4.76 23.33
CA MET A 17 2.12 -3.42 23.90
C MET A 17 3.04 -3.34 25.10
N ARG A 18 3.80 -2.24 25.18
CA ARG A 18 4.62 -1.91 26.34
C ARG A 18 4.44 -0.46 26.71
N PHE A 19 4.07 -0.20 27.95
CA PHE A 19 3.89 1.15 28.49
C PHE A 19 4.81 1.36 29.70
N THR A 20 5.61 2.40 29.64
CA THR A 20 6.42 2.89 30.75
C THR A 20 6.24 4.39 30.92
N ARG A 21 6.79 4.98 31.97
CA ARG A 21 6.75 6.44 32.16
C ARG A 21 7.46 7.22 31.04
N LYS A 22 8.45 6.60 30.39
CA LYS A 22 9.34 7.27 29.42
C LYS A 22 9.14 6.79 28.00
N SER A 23 8.50 5.63 27.81
CA SER A 23 8.30 5.06 26.47
C SER A 23 7.01 4.27 26.40
N GLN A 24 6.40 4.33 25.23
CA GLN A 24 5.26 3.49 24.85
C GLN A 24 5.61 2.82 23.54
N SER A 25 5.27 1.56 23.40
CA SER A 25 5.48 0.78 22.18
C SER A 25 4.24 -0.06 21.89
N LEU A 26 3.80 -0.02 20.65
CA LEU A 26 2.73 -0.83 20.09
C LEU A 26 3.25 -1.50 18.84
N ASN A 27 3.26 -2.83 18.84
CA ASN A 27 3.71 -3.62 17.70
C ASN A 27 2.59 -4.56 17.30
N THR A 28 2.26 -4.60 16.01
CA THR A 28 1.21 -5.45 15.47
C THR A 28 1.74 -6.22 14.28
N LEU A 29 1.51 -7.52 14.28
CA LEU A 29 1.74 -8.42 13.15
C LEU A 29 0.39 -8.95 12.69
N LYS A 30 0.12 -8.85 11.40
CA LYS A 30 -1.05 -9.43 10.75
C LYS A 30 -0.63 -10.27 9.57
N SER A 31 -1.34 -11.35 9.35
CA SER A 31 -1.10 -12.24 8.21
C SER A 31 -2.40 -12.94 7.84
N ASN A 32 -2.77 -12.91 6.57
CA ASN A 32 -3.91 -13.66 6.07
C ASN A 32 -3.76 -14.11 4.61
N ASN A 33 -4.59 -15.10 4.23
CA ASN A 33 -4.86 -15.48 2.85
C ASN A 33 -6.36 -15.73 2.61
N THR A 34 -7.22 -15.06 3.35
CA THR A 34 -8.68 -15.31 3.39
C THR A 34 -9.48 -14.36 2.50
N GLY A 35 -8.85 -13.57 1.63
CA GLY A 35 -9.51 -12.53 0.84
C GLY A 35 -9.77 -11.23 1.61
N GLU A 36 -9.39 -11.15 2.89
CA GLU A 36 -9.54 -9.93 3.68
C GLU A 36 -8.41 -8.94 3.35
N ASP A 37 -8.78 -7.74 2.96
CA ASP A 37 -7.83 -6.65 2.69
C ASP A 37 -7.47 -5.91 3.99
N ILE A 38 -6.39 -6.35 4.62
CA ILE A 38 -5.86 -5.71 5.84
C ILE A 38 -5.20 -4.36 5.59
N SER A 39 -4.97 -3.97 4.34
CA SER A 39 -4.37 -2.68 3.98
C SER A 39 -5.25 -1.49 4.33
N LYS A 40 -6.57 -1.71 4.39
CA LYS A 40 -7.54 -0.66 4.74
C LYS A 40 -7.33 -0.09 6.14
N GLU A 41 -6.82 -0.89 7.06
CA GLU A 41 -6.55 -0.47 8.44
C GLU A 41 -5.33 0.45 8.54
N LEU A 42 -4.40 0.40 7.58
CA LEU A 42 -3.29 1.35 7.48
C LEU A 42 -3.75 2.80 7.36
N ARG A 43 -4.96 3.00 6.84
CA ARG A 43 -5.52 4.33 6.54
C ARG A 43 -6.22 4.97 7.74
N SER A 44 -6.48 4.24 8.83
CA SER A 44 -7.39 4.70 9.88
C SER A 44 -6.71 5.40 11.06
N PHE A 45 -5.38 5.32 11.21
CA PHE A 45 -4.73 5.77 12.45
C PHE A 45 -4.36 7.25 12.52
N ASN A 46 -4.41 8.00 11.40
CA ASN A 46 -4.06 9.42 11.47
C ASN A 46 -4.76 10.25 10.39
N ILE A 47 -5.69 11.11 10.80
CA ILE A 47 -6.39 12.07 9.91
C ILE A 47 -5.40 12.96 9.13
N ASN A 48 -4.24 13.26 9.70
CA ASN A 48 -3.19 14.03 9.02
C ASN A 48 -2.45 13.22 7.95
N GLU A 49 -2.36 11.89 8.10
CA GLU A 49 -1.82 11.00 7.06
C GLU A 49 -2.78 10.88 5.88
N MET A 50 -4.10 10.86 6.13
CA MET A 50 -5.11 10.92 5.06
C MET A 50 -5.02 12.23 4.25
N LYS A 51 -4.68 13.36 4.86
CA LYS A 51 -4.48 14.62 4.13
C LYS A 51 -3.24 14.59 3.24
N ASN A 52 -2.18 13.90 3.67
CA ASN A 52 -0.93 13.78 2.91
C ASN A 52 -1.02 12.75 1.76
N GLN A 53 -1.95 11.80 1.82
CA GLN A 53 -2.19 10.82 0.72
C GLN A 53 -2.83 11.45 -0.52
N ARG A 54 -3.46 12.62 -0.41
CA ARG A 54 -4.13 13.30 -1.54
C ARG A 54 -3.18 13.77 -2.64
N ASN A 55 -1.87 13.72 -2.44
CA ASN A 55 -0.85 14.18 -3.38
C ASN A 55 0.04 13.04 -3.89
N LEU A 56 -0.47 11.83 -3.97
CA LEU A 56 0.19 10.77 -4.75
C LEU A 56 0.01 11.11 -6.24
N LEU A 57 1.10 11.07 -6.99
CA LEU A 57 1.00 11.15 -8.44
C LEU A 57 0.25 9.90 -8.93
N PRO A 58 -0.67 10.03 -9.88
CA PRO A 58 -1.34 8.87 -10.47
C PRO A 58 -0.31 7.99 -11.18
N ASP A 59 -0.60 6.70 -11.24
CA ASP A 59 0.09 5.80 -12.13
C ASP A 59 -0.24 6.21 -13.57
N TYR A 60 0.81 6.41 -14.40
CA TYR A 60 0.65 6.83 -15.79
C TYR A 60 0.47 5.64 -16.72
N VAL A 61 0.94 4.48 -16.31
CA VAL A 61 0.86 3.23 -17.06
C VAL A 61 0.34 2.16 -16.12
N ASP A 62 -0.65 1.44 -16.55
CA ASP A 62 -1.22 0.31 -15.81
C ASP A 62 -1.57 -0.83 -16.78
N VAL A 63 -1.53 -2.06 -16.28
CA VAL A 63 -2.07 -3.23 -16.96
C VAL A 63 -3.47 -3.48 -16.42
N THR A 64 -4.39 -3.86 -17.28
CA THR A 64 -5.75 -4.14 -16.87
C THR A 64 -5.79 -5.50 -16.18
N PRO A 65 -6.04 -5.57 -14.87
CA PRO A 65 -6.18 -6.85 -14.19
C PRO A 65 -7.42 -7.59 -14.72
N PRO A 66 -7.48 -8.93 -14.61
CA PRO A 66 -8.67 -9.70 -14.92
C PRO A 66 -9.90 -9.12 -14.23
N TYR A 67 -10.98 -8.96 -14.98
CA TYR A 67 -12.17 -8.25 -14.49
C TYR A 67 -12.85 -9.04 -13.37
N SER A 68 -13.26 -8.35 -12.31
CA SER A 68 -14.10 -8.91 -11.26
C SER A 68 -15.39 -9.51 -11.82
N MET A 69 -15.74 -10.71 -11.39
CA MET A 69 -16.98 -11.38 -11.78
C MET A 69 -18.23 -10.79 -11.12
N GLY A 70 -18.10 -9.69 -10.39
CA GLY A 70 -19.19 -9.03 -9.65
C GLY A 70 -19.58 -9.76 -8.37
N LEU A 71 -18.77 -10.67 -7.89
CA LEU A 71 -18.91 -11.29 -6.58
C LEU A 71 -18.42 -10.34 -5.49
N HIS A 72 -18.71 -10.66 -4.23
CA HIS A 72 -18.13 -9.92 -3.12
C HIS A 72 -16.61 -10.12 -3.10
N ARG A 73 -15.82 -9.06 -2.90
CA ARG A 73 -14.36 -9.07 -3.00
C ARG A 73 -13.69 -10.18 -2.19
N ASP A 74 -14.20 -10.49 -1.02
CA ASP A 74 -13.69 -11.58 -0.16
C ASP A 74 -13.83 -12.99 -0.80
N ARG A 75 -14.62 -13.11 -1.87
CA ARG A 75 -14.80 -14.36 -2.62
C ARG A 75 -13.98 -14.42 -3.91
N GLU A 76 -13.52 -13.27 -4.38
CA GLU A 76 -12.74 -13.16 -5.61
C GLU A 76 -11.24 -13.03 -5.32
N LEU A 77 -10.89 -12.46 -4.17
CA LEU A 77 -9.52 -12.15 -3.82
C LEU A 77 -8.78 -13.42 -3.35
N MET A 78 -7.90 -13.93 -4.21
CA MET A 78 -6.88 -14.91 -3.82
C MET A 78 -5.61 -14.14 -3.43
N ASN A 79 -5.46 -13.86 -2.14
CA ASN A 79 -4.37 -13.05 -1.65
C ASN A 79 -3.52 -13.75 -0.59
N THR A 80 -2.28 -13.32 -0.48
CA THR A 80 -1.43 -13.54 0.68
C THR A 80 -0.92 -12.19 1.15
N THR A 81 -1.26 -11.82 2.38
CA THR A 81 -0.89 -10.50 2.91
C THR A 81 -0.23 -10.65 4.27
N HIS A 82 0.93 -10.01 4.41
CA HIS A 82 1.67 -9.90 5.67
C HIS A 82 1.91 -8.44 6.00
N GLN A 83 1.64 -8.03 7.23
CA GLN A 83 1.84 -6.67 7.69
C GLN A 83 2.50 -6.65 9.05
N LEU A 84 3.54 -5.84 9.16
CA LEU A 84 4.21 -5.52 10.41
C LEU A 84 4.10 -4.02 10.68
N THR A 85 3.59 -3.64 11.84
CA THR A 85 3.50 -2.25 12.25
C THR A 85 4.12 -2.07 13.63
N THR A 86 4.93 -1.02 13.79
CA THR A 86 5.48 -0.61 15.08
C THR A 86 5.29 0.89 15.29
N HIS A 87 4.76 1.25 16.44
CA HIS A 87 4.62 2.64 16.87
C HIS A 87 5.31 2.80 18.22
N ASN A 88 6.26 3.72 18.27
CA ASN A 88 7.03 3.99 19.47
C ASN A 88 6.96 5.47 19.81
N LEU A 89 6.69 5.77 21.08
CA LEU A 89 6.72 7.10 21.64
C LEU A 89 7.74 7.14 22.76
N PHE A 90 8.64 8.12 22.73
CA PHE A 90 9.65 8.34 23.75
C PHE A 90 9.51 9.76 24.31
N LYS A 91 9.41 9.85 25.64
CA LYS A 91 9.44 11.13 26.36
C LYS A 91 10.88 11.56 26.61
N LEU A 92 11.22 12.74 26.16
CA LEU A 92 12.52 13.33 26.40
C LEU A 92 12.60 13.92 27.82
N LYS A 93 13.81 13.96 28.40
CA LYS A 93 14.03 14.51 29.74
C LYS A 93 13.62 16.00 29.86
N ASN A 94 13.63 16.70 28.76
CA ASN A 94 13.39 18.15 28.68
C ASN A 94 11.97 18.49 28.14
N GLY A 95 10.99 17.62 28.39
CA GLY A 95 9.57 17.93 28.12
C GLY A 95 9.10 17.79 26.67
N GLY A 96 9.89 17.19 25.78
CA GLY A 96 9.48 16.88 24.42
C GLY A 96 9.13 15.41 24.22
N ASP A 97 8.45 15.12 23.13
CA ASP A 97 8.11 13.76 22.69
C ASP A 97 8.78 13.46 21.34
N VAL A 98 9.24 12.22 21.20
CA VAL A 98 9.69 11.65 19.92
C VAL A 98 8.77 10.46 19.59
N LYS A 99 8.19 10.47 18.41
CA LYS A 99 7.34 9.38 17.88
C LYS A 99 8.03 8.79 16.66
N VAL A 100 8.13 7.47 16.63
CA VAL A 100 8.65 6.71 15.49
C VAL A 100 7.62 5.66 15.13
N SER A 101 7.17 5.68 13.89
CA SER A 101 6.24 4.69 13.33
C SER A 101 6.88 4.05 12.13
N LEU A 102 6.77 2.74 12.02
CA LEU A 102 7.18 1.96 10.86
C LEU A 102 6.09 0.94 10.54
N THR A 103 5.71 0.89 9.29
CA THR A 103 4.81 -0.14 8.75
C THR A 103 5.43 -0.72 7.50
N TYR A 104 5.50 -2.04 7.44
CA TYR A 104 5.83 -2.79 6.25
C TYR A 104 4.67 -3.72 5.91
N GLN A 105 4.30 -3.77 4.65
CA GLN A 105 3.30 -4.68 4.13
C GLN A 105 3.84 -5.36 2.87
N HIS A 106 3.64 -6.67 2.82
CA HIS A 106 3.74 -7.48 1.62
C HIS A 106 2.34 -7.95 1.26
N HIS A 107 1.93 -7.74 0.02
CA HIS A 107 0.65 -8.17 -0.52
C HIS A 107 0.89 -8.86 -1.87
N ALA A 108 0.43 -10.08 -1.99
CA ALA A 108 0.38 -10.81 -3.24
C ALA A 108 -1.07 -11.19 -3.54
N GLU A 109 -1.46 -11.06 -4.78
CA GLU A 109 -2.81 -11.36 -5.27
C GLU A 109 -2.71 -12.10 -6.60
N GLU A 110 -3.55 -13.10 -6.79
CA GLU A 110 -3.72 -13.81 -8.05
C GLU A 110 -5.17 -13.67 -8.50
N ALA A 111 -5.36 -13.46 -9.79
CA ALA A 111 -6.67 -13.38 -10.42
C ALA A 111 -6.68 -14.20 -11.69
N TYR A 112 -7.76 -14.92 -11.91
CA TYR A 112 -7.99 -15.71 -13.11
C TYR A 112 -9.40 -15.46 -13.62
N LYS A 113 -9.51 -15.32 -14.94
CA LYS A 113 -10.80 -15.18 -15.62
C LYS A 113 -10.75 -15.97 -16.93
N GLU A 114 -11.79 -16.72 -17.18
CA GLU A 114 -12.04 -17.37 -18.45
C GLU A 114 -13.37 -16.90 -19.02
N THR A 115 -13.37 -16.56 -20.30
CA THR A 115 -14.54 -16.09 -21.02
C THR A 115 -14.74 -16.97 -22.23
N GLU A 116 -15.91 -17.60 -22.34
CA GLU A 116 -16.32 -18.36 -23.49
C GLU A 116 -17.42 -17.60 -24.24
N SER A 117 -17.14 -17.20 -25.47
CA SER A 117 -18.08 -16.53 -26.37
C SER A 117 -18.57 -17.51 -27.42
N VAL A 118 -19.87 -17.79 -27.41
CA VAL A 118 -20.52 -18.72 -28.37
C VAL A 118 -21.28 -17.91 -29.40
N TYR A 119 -20.90 -18.05 -30.65
CA TYR A 119 -21.54 -17.39 -31.79
C TYR A 119 -22.52 -18.34 -32.46
N TYR A 120 -23.69 -17.82 -32.81
CA TYR A 120 -24.76 -18.58 -33.49
C TYR A 120 -25.08 -17.87 -34.80
N GLU A 121 -25.20 -18.69 -35.88
CA GLU A 121 -25.78 -18.23 -37.15
C GLU A 121 -27.00 -19.16 -37.47
N ASP A 122 -28.12 -18.57 -37.85
CA ASP A 122 -29.39 -19.20 -38.09
C ASP A 122 -29.88 -20.17 -36.97
N GLY A 123 -29.52 -19.80 -35.69
CA GLY A 123 -29.88 -20.62 -34.53
C GLY A 123 -29.02 -21.86 -34.32
N GLN A 124 -28.01 -22.08 -35.12
CA GLN A 124 -27.01 -23.16 -34.93
C GLN A 124 -25.71 -22.54 -34.36
N LYS A 125 -25.08 -23.32 -33.44
CA LYS A 125 -23.78 -22.97 -32.89
C LYS A 125 -22.72 -23.04 -33.99
N GLU A 126 -22.09 -21.91 -34.31
CA GLU A 126 -21.10 -21.85 -35.37
C GLU A 126 -19.68 -21.99 -34.85
N TRP A 127 -19.29 -21.11 -33.95
CA TRP A 127 -17.95 -21.16 -33.35
C TRP A 127 -17.95 -20.70 -31.91
N VAL A 128 -16.92 -21.12 -31.19
CA VAL A 128 -16.67 -20.76 -29.83
C VAL A 128 -15.30 -20.07 -29.75
N VAL A 129 -15.24 -18.93 -29.11
CA VAL A 129 -13.99 -18.23 -28.76
C VAL A 129 -13.84 -18.33 -27.26
N SER A 130 -12.70 -18.85 -26.82
CA SER A 130 -12.33 -18.92 -25.41
C SER A 130 -11.12 -18.04 -25.19
N ASP A 131 -11.27 -17.09 -24.28
CA ASP A 131 -10.21 -16.19 -23.84
C ASP A 131 -9.96 -16.42 -22.34
N ALA A 132 -8.69 -16.59 -21.97
CA ALA A 132 -8.28 -16.73 -20.59
C ALA A 132 -7.33 -15.60 -20.20
N GLU A 133 -7.57 -15.03 -19.04
CA GLU A 133 -6.77 -13.96 -18.43
C GLU A 133 -6.25 -14.45 -17.08
N GLU A 134 -4.94 -14.47 -16.90
CA GLU A 134 -4.29 -14.76 -15.62
C GLU A 134 -3.48 -13.55 -15.21
N GLY A 135 -3.66 -13.08 -13.98
CA GLY A 135 -2.94 -11.95 -13.42
C GLY A 135 -2.32 -12.28 -12.08
N LYS A 136 -1.06 -11.89 -11.90
CA LYS A 136 -0.34 -11.91 -10.63
C LYS A 136 0.07 -10.51 -10.27
N PHE A 137 -0.20 -10.13 -9.04
CA PHE A 137 0.10 -8.82 -8.52
C PHE A 137 0.85 -8.96 -7.21
N THR A 138 1.99 -8.31 -7.11
CA THR A 138 2.77 -8.23 -5.86
C THR A 138 3.05 -6.78 -5.52
N GLN A 139 2.77 -6.39 -4.30
CA GLN A 139 3.06 -5.07 -3.77
C GLN A 139 3.77 -5.15 -2.43
N ASN A 140 4.84 -4.40 -2.32
CA ASN A 140 5.52 -4.17 -1.05
C ASN A 140 5.41 -2.69 -0.70
N THR A 141 4.93 -2.38 0.49
CA THR A 141 4.77 -1.02 0.98
C THR A 141 5.58 -0.82 2.25
N LEU A 142 6.39 0.21 2.29
CA LEU A 142 7.11 0.65 3.47
C LEU A 142 6.71 2.08 3.82
N MET A 143 6.17 2.29 5.01
CA MET A 143 5.87 3.61 5.55
C MET A 143 6.65 3.83 6.84
N ALA A 144 7.41 4.90 6.90
CA ALA A 144 8.12 5.31 8.11
C ALA A 144 7.80 6.77 8.43
N THR A 145 7.54 7.06 9.69
CA THR A 145 7.32 8.43 10.16
C THR A 145 8.14 8.65 11.44
N PHE A 146 8.90 9.71 11.42
CA PHE A 146 9.55 10.26 12.60
C PHE A 146 8.91 11.61 12.90
N SER A 147 8.50 11.85 14.13
CA SER A 147 8.07 13.19 14.54
C SER A 147 8.56 13.54 15.95
N THR A 148 8.88 14.80 16.13
CA THR A 148 9.22 15.35 17.43
C THR A 148 8.42 16.61 17.68
N GLU A 149 7.91 16.73 18.88
CA GLU A 149 7.19 17.90 19.35
C GLU A 149 7.80 18.36 20.67
N ARG A 150 8.09 19.65 20.75
CA ARG A 150 8.56 20.26 21.97
C ARG A 150 7.93 21.62 22.13
N ASN A 151 7.24 21.81 23.22
CA ASN A 151 6.56 23.06 23.52
C ASN A 151 7.05 23.60 24.87
N GLU A 152 7.81 24.69 24.80
CA GLU A 152 8.33 25.41 25.97
C GLU A 152 7.86 26.86 25.97
N SER A 153 8.01 27.54 27.09
CA SER A 153 7.64 28.96 27.20
C SER A 153 8.40 29.89 26.23
N THR A 154 9.61 29.47 25.83
CA THR A 154 10.50 30.25 24.97
C THR A 154 10.53 29.78 23.52
N TYR A 155 10.12 28.56 23.24
CA TYR A 155 10.05 28.05 21.87
C TYR A 155 9.06 26.88 21.71
N ASN A 156 8.56 26.76 20.50
CA ASN A 156 7.77 25.62 20.04
C ASN A 156 8.46 25.03 18.83
N LEU A 157 8.78 23.74 18.88
CA LEU A 157 9.35 22.97 17.79
C LEU A 157 8.39 21.83 17.45
N SER A 158 8.02 21.73 16.18
CA SER A 158 7.33 20.56 15.62
C SER A 158 8.05 20.16 14.34
N GLU A 159 8.51 18.93 14.29
CA GLU A 159 9.13 18.36 13.10
C GLU A 159 8.51 17.01 12.79
N ARG A 160 8.20 16.79 11.53
CA ARG A 160 7.75 15.53 11.01
C ARG A 160 8.51 15.19 9.73
N PHE A 161 9.13 14.04 9.75
CA PHE A 161 9.74 13.42 8.58
C PHE A 161 9.03 12.13 8.26
N SER A 162 8.58 11.94 7.02
CA SER A 162 7.92 10.72 6.59
C SER A 162 8.48 10.20 5.27
N VAL A 163 8.54 8.88 5.18
CA VAL A 163 8.99 8.11 4.02
C VAL A 163 7.88 7.15 3.66
N ASN A 164 7.43 7.19 2.40
CA ASN A 164 6.53 6.20 1.84
C ASN A 164 7.21 5.61 0.60
N MET A 165 7.32 4.30 0.55
CA MET A 165 7.88 3.56 -0.58
C MET A 165 6.97 2.41 -0.93
N ASP A 166 6.67 2.28 -2.22
CA ASP A 166 5.91 1.18 -2.79
C ASP A 166 6.71 0.56 -3.92
N TRP A 167 6.71 -0.76 -3.99
CA TRP A 167 7.25 -1.55 -5.10
C TRP A 167 6.15 -2.47 -5.57
N THR A 168 5.85 -2.38 -6.86
CA THR A 168 4.76 -3.11 -7.49
C THR A 168 5.26 -3.91 -8.68
N GLU A 169 4.82 -5.14 -8.77
CA GLU A 169 5.04 -6.03 -9.90
C GLU A 169 3.69 -6.61 -10.29
N ARG A 170 3.35 -6.53 -11.57
CA ARG A 170 2.11 -7.05 -12.14
C ARG A 170 2.44 -7.80 -13.40
N ASP A 171 2.11 -9.07 -13.41
CA ASP A 171 2.29 -9.96 -14.56
C ASP A 171 0.90 -10.37 -15.02
N ILE A 172 0.57 -10.12 -16.27
CA ILE A 172 -0.70 -10.51 -16.88
C ILE A 172 -0.42 -11.35 -18.12
N SER A 173 -1.00 -12.52 -18.17
CA SER A 173 -1.01 -13.39 -19.32
C SER A 173 -2.41 -13.42 -19.93
N LEU A 174 -2.50 -13.05 -21.18
CA LEU A 174 -3.71 -13.12 -21.98
C LEU A 174 -3.55 -14.22 -23.02
N SER A 175 -4.50 -15.16 -23.06
CA SER A 175 -4.52 -16.22 -24.07
C SER A 175 -5.90 -16.28 -24.73
N GLY A 176 -5.93 -16.41 -26.08
CA GLY A 176 -7.17 -16.37 -26.84
C GLY A 176 -6.92 -16.16 -28.31
N GLN A 177 -7.50 -15.10 -28.87
CA GLN A 177 -7.26 -14.75 -30.29
C GLN A 177 -5.82 -14.24 -30.50
N GLU A 178 -5.27 -13.52 -29.54
CA GLU A 178 -3.88 -13.07 -29.51
C GLU A 178 -3.31 -13.37 -28.13
N ASP A 179 -2.26 -14.18 -28.09
CA ASP A 179 -1.56 -14.48 -26.84
C ASP A 179 -0.56 -13.36 -26.57
N ASN A 180 -0.63 -12.76 -25.37
CA ASN A 180 0.38 -11.79 -24.97
C ASN A 180 0.67 -11.88 -23.45
N ILE A 181 1.87 -11.47 -23.10
CA ILE A 181 2.32 -11.32 -21.71
C ILE A 181 2.65 -9.86 -21.49
N GLN A 182 2.17 -9.32 -20.39
CA GLN A 182 2.40 -7.95 -19.98
C GLN A 182 2.99 -7.93 -18.58
N ASP A 183 4.20 -7.41 -18.45
CA ASP A 183 4.88 -7.25 -17.17
C ASP A 183 4.96 -5.75 -16.85
N LEU A 184 4.44 -5.33 -15.71
CA LEU A 184 4.55 -3.98 -15.21
C LEU A 184 5.34 -3.94 -13.91
N TYR A 185 6.43 -3.22 -13.93
CA TYR A 185 7.23 -2.91 -12.74
C TYR A 185 7.06 -1.44 -12.39
N GLY A 186 6.62 -1.18 -11.18
CA GLY A 186 6.41 0.17 -10.67
C GLY A 186 7.03 0.38 -9.31
N GLY A 187 7.26 1.64 -8.96
CA GLY A 187 7.69 1.97 -7.63
C GLY A 187 7.52 3.45 -7.32
N SER A 188 6.84 3.74 -6.23
CA SER A 188 6.67 5.09 -5.73
C SER A 188 7.58 5.32 -4.53
N LYS A 189 8.27 6.46 -4.48
CA LYS A 189 9.07 6.91 -3.34
C LYS A 189 8.69 8.34 -3.02
N LYS A 190 8.17 8.56 -1.82
CA LYS A 190 7.79 9.88 -1.35
C LYS A 190 8.47 10.18 -0.02
N LEU A 191 9.21 11.27 0.03
CA LEU A 191 9.80 11.83 1.24
C LEU A 191 9.11 13.16 1.53
N VAL A 192 8.69 13.35 2.77
CA VAL A 192 8.08 14.60 3.22
C VAL A 192 8.78 15.05 4.49
N ASN A 193 9.22 16.29 4.52
CA ASN A 193 9.69 16.95 5.73
C ASN A 193 8.83 18.18 6.00
N ASP A 194 8.31 18.29 7.21
CA ASP A 194 7.50 19.40 7.70
C ASP A 194 8.10 19.88 9.02
N LEU A 195 8.74 21.06 8.98
CA LEU A 195 9.40 21.69 10.11
C LEU A 195 8.69 22.99 10.48
N TYR A 196 8.35 23.14 11.72
CA TYR A 196 7.86 24.36 12.30
C TYR A 196 8.65 24.69 13.57
N LEU A 197 9.23 25.89 13.63
CA LEU A 197 9.93 26.42 14.79
C LEU A 197 9.43 27.84 15.09
N LEU A 198 8.89 28.02 16.26
CA LEU A 198 8.57 29.35 16.82
C LEU A 198 9.46 29.61 18.03
N LYS A 199 10.24 30.66 17.98
CA LYS A 199 11.05 31.12 19.10
C LYS A 199 10.54 32.46 19.61
N ARG A 200 10.36 32.56 20.92
CA ARG A 200 10.01 33.81 21.63
C ARG A 200 11.24 34.34 22.35
N ASN A 201 11.55 35.60 22.12
CA ASN A 201 12.60 36.31 22.84
C ASN A 201 12.07 37.67 23.25
N ASN A 202 11.79 37.85 24.54
CA ASN A 202 11.13 39.04 25.10
C ASN A 202 9.83 39.38 24.33
N ASN A 203 9.79 40.52 23.64
CA ASN A 203 8.63 40.99 22.85
C ASN A 203 8.73 40.59 21.34
N GLN A 204 9.71 39.77 20.96
CA GLN A 204 9.92 39.39 19.57
C GLN A 204 9.58 37.92 19.36
N PHE A 205 9.01 37.63 18.20
CA PHE A 205 8.69 36.27 17.75
C PHE A 205 9.45 35.99 16.45
N TYR A 206 10.14 34.88 16.43
CA TYR A 206 10.82 34.35 15.25
C TYR A 206 10.11 33.06 14.83
N ASN A 207 9.57 33.05 13.64
CA ASN A 207 8.92 31.86 13.06
C ASN A 207 9.72 31.37 11.86
N LEU A 208 10.03 30.10 11.87
CA LEU A 208 10.61 29.36 10.74
C LEU A 208 9.70 28.19 10.42
N SER A 209 9.23 28.12 9.18
CA SER A 209 8.50 26.97 8.67
C SER A 209 9.12 26.50 7.36
N SER A 210 9.23 25.18 7.20
CA SER A 210 9.74 24.54 5.98
C SER A 210 8.91 23.32 5.66
N TYR A 211 8.44 23.24 4.43
CA TYR A 211 7.75 22.07 3.92
C TYR A 211 8.44 21.62 2.64
N THR A 212 8.97 20.41 2.66
CA THR A 212 9.72 19.83 1.54
C THR A 212 9.15 18.50 1.16
N VAL A 213 8.89 18.29 -0.13
CA VAL A 213 8.42 17.02 -0.68
C VAL A 213 9.35 16.61 -1.82
N PHE A 214 9.83 15.38 -1.75
CA PHE A 214 10.45 14.69 -2.86
C PHE A 214 9.57 13.52 -3.24
N HIS A 215 9.24 13.40 -4.53
CA HIS A 215 8.43 12.28 -5.05
C HIS A 215 9.04 11.77 -6.35
N SER A 216 9.12 10.44 -6.47
CA SER A 216 9.56 9.73 -7.67
C SER A 216 8.65 8.53 -7.87
N ASN A 217 8.16 8.32 -9.08
CA ASN A 217 7.28 7.21 -9.46
C ASN A 217 7.73 6.59 -10.79
N PRO A 218 8.87 5.84 -10.82
CA PRO A 218 9.31 5.14 -12.01
C PRO A 218 8.37 3.97 -12.33
N GLN A 219 8.00 3.84 -13.58
CA GLN A 219 7.20 2.74 -14.11
C GLN A 219 7.84 2.20 -15.39
N ASN A 220 7.78 0.89 -15.57
CA ASN A 220 8.27 0.19 -16.75
C ASN A 220 7.27 -0.90 -17.13
N ILE A 221 6.81 -0.89 -18.36
CA ILE A 221 5.95 -1.93 -18.93
C ILE A 221 6.70 -2.66 -20.05
N ARG A 222 6.59 -3.97 -20.03
CA ARG A 222 7.00 -4.86 -21.11
C ARG A 222 5.78 -5.58 -21.64
N VAL A 223 5.60 -5.57 -22.95
CA VAL A 223 4.56 -6.33 -23.64
C VAL A 223 5.23 -7.26 -24.64
N GLN A 224 4.91 -8.54 -24.57
CA GLN A 224 5.44 -9.55 -25.48
C GLN A 224 4.25 -10.31 -26.11
N SER A 225 4.12 -10.22 -27.44
CA SER A 225 3.21 -11.07 -28.20
C SER A 225 3.83 -12.45 -28.38
N ILE A 226 3.02 -13.48 -28.27
CA ILE A 226 3.41 -14.87 -28.50
C ILE A 226 2.76 -15.27 -29.83
N ASP A 227 3.57 -15.28 -30.89
CA ASP A 227 3.13 -15.81 -32.19
C ASP A 227 2.99 -17.33 -32.06
N ARG A 228 1.83 -17.88 -32.46
CA ARG A 228 1.56 -19.32 -32.56
C ARG A 228 1.98 -19.86 -33.91
#